data_548354b3ceebe8b71cd9950b11b17270
#
_entry.id   548354b3ceebe8b71cd9950b11b17270
#
_cell.length_a   1.000
_cell.length_b   1.000
_cell.length_c   1.000
_cell.angle_alpha   90.00
_cell.angle_beta   90.00
_cell.angle_gamma   90.00
#
_symmetry.space_group_name_H-M   'P 1'
#
loop_
_entity.id
_entity.type
_entity.pdbx_description
1 polymer ?
#
loop_
_entity_poly.entity_id
_entity_poly.type
_entity_poly.pdbx_seq_one_letter_code
_entity_poly.pdbx_strand_id
1 'polypeptide(L)'
;KHCLRTDNKDKEEHGISTALITLHTAILLIEKVDADRNMLVAILLYPYVSKGLIDAAQVNNDWGDDVSGMISGLQKVGEFSCRNSSVNQDNFRGLLLSLADDIRVIIIMIVHSLALMRAINHHEDEAWVRTVAFEANCLYAQLAHRLGLYVIKGELEDLSLKYTNRDIFTQIATKLKDTKSERQQYIASFIAPVKAKLEAAGLKFEIKGRTKSISSIWAKMQKQKVDIQHIYDLFAIRVIIDTSIER
;
A
#
# COMPACT_ATOMS: atom_id res chain seq x y z
N LYS A 1 4.40 4.57 27.08
CA LYS A 1 3.39 4.83 28.14
C LYS A 1 2.76 6.24 28.03
N HIS A 2 3.44 7.22 27.42
CA HIS A 2 2.90 8.58 27.24
C HIS A 2 1.88 8.64 26.09
N CYS A 3 2.11 7.91 25.00
CA CYS A 3 1.24 7.87 23.81
C CYS A 3 -0.20 7.37 24.09
N LEU A 4 -0.41 6.51 25.09
CA LEU A 4 -1.73 5.95 25.41
C LEU A 4 -2.58 6.83 26.33
N ARG A 5 -2.01 7.90 26.93
CA ARG A 5 -2.72 8.77 27.90
C ARG A 5 -3.37 10.01 27.28
N THR A 6 -2.98 10.39 26.05
CA THR A 6 -3.46 11.60 25.37
C THR A 6 -4.64 11.36 24.43
N ASP A 7 -5.03 10.11 24.22
CA ASP A 7 -5.99 9.67 23.20
C ASP A 7 -7.45 10.11 23.39
N ASN A 8 -7.77 10.75 24.52
CA ASN A 8 -9.18 11.07 24.83
C ASN A 8 -9.64 12.46 24.33
N LYS A 9 -8.79 13.24 23.65
CA LYS A 9 -9.13 14.57 23.12
C LYS A 9 -8.97 14.72 21.60
N ASP A 10 -8.38 13.75 20.92
CA ASP A 10 -8.09 13.83 19.48
C ASP A 10 -9.14 13.09 18.65
N LYS A 11 -10.37 13.58 18.65
CA LYS A 11 -11.29 13.33 17.54
C LYS A 11 -10.79 14.16 16.38
N GLU A 12 -10.12 13.50 15.44
CA GLU A 12 -9.71 14.15 14.22
C GLU A 12 -10.90 14.59 13.36
N GLU A 13 -10.60 15.44 12.37
CA GLU A 13 -11.53 16.12 11.47
C GLU A 13 -12.59 15.20 10.84
N HIS A 14 -12.37 13.88 10.83
CA HIS A 14 -13.28 12.85 10.31
C HIS A 14 -13.56 11.70 11.31
N GLY A 15 -13.32 11.89 12.61
CA GLY A 15 -13.67 10.89 13.63
C GLY A 15 -12.82 9.61 13.65
N ILE A 16 -11.70 9.58 12.93
CA ILE A 16 -10.75 8.45 12.91
C ILE A 16 -9.60 8.74 13.87
N SER A 17 -9.27 7.76 14.74
CA SER A 17 -8.16 7.91 15.68
C SER A 17 -6.81 7.90 14.96
N THR A 18 -6.05 9.00 15.07
CA THR A 18 -4.66 9.08 14.55
C THR A 18 -3.78 7.98 15.15
N ALA A 19 -3.90 7.75 16.45
CA ALA A 19 -3.11 6.75 17.13
C ALA A 19 -3.36 5.35 16.57
N LEU A 20 -4.63 5.02 16.26
CA LEU A 20 -4.98 3.74 15.65
C LEU A 20 -4.38 3.59 14.25
N ILE A 21 -4.50 4.62 13.40
CA ILE A 21 -3.90 4.59 12.05
C ILE A 21 -2.37 4.49 12.13
N THR A 22 -1.75 5.25 13.04
CA THR A 22 -0.30 5.21 13.26
C THR A 22 0.17 3.82 13.68
N LEU A 23 -0.52 3.15 14.62
CA LEU A 23 -0.22 1.78 15.03
C LEU A 23 -0.41 0.78 13.88
N HIS A 24 -1.50 0.88 13.13
CA HIS A 24 -1.71 0.04 11.95
C HIS A 24 -0.61 0.26 10.89
N THR A 25 -0.19 1.51 10.69
CA THR A 25 0.93 1.82 9.80
C THR A 25 2.21 1.14 10.26
N ALA A 26 2.55 1.22 11.56
CA ALA A 26 3.73 0.57 12.12
C ALA A 26 3.69 -0.96 11.95
N ILE A 27 2.54 -1.59 12.19
CA ILE A 27 2.34 -3.03 11.95
C ILE A 27 2.56 -3.38 10.47
N LEU A 28 1.97 -2.62 9.57
CA LEU A 28 2.11 -2.86 8.12
C LEU A 28 3.54 -2.62 7.62
N LEU A 29 4.26 -1.66 8.19
CA LEU A 29 5.68 -1.43 7.90
C LEU A 29 6.52 -2.66 8.25
N ILE A 30 6.27 -3.30 9.39
CA ILE A 30 6.95 -4.54 9.78
C ILE A 30 6.56 -5.70 8.85
N GLU A 31 5.25 -5.88 8.59
CA GLU A 31 4.75 -7.05 7.87
C GLU A 31 5.03 -7.03 6.35
N LYS A 32 5.08 -5.85 5.75
CA LYS A 32 5.07 -5.70 4.28
C LYS A 32 6.37 -5.19 3.69
N VAL A 33 7.19 -4.47 4.44
CA VAL A 33 8.38 -3.77 3.91
C VAL A 33 9.64 -3.98 4.75
N ASP A 34 9.58 -4.82 5.81
CA ASP A 34 10.73 -5.12 6.69
C ASP A 34 11.40 -3.83 7.21
N ALA A 35 10.57 -2.94 7.75
CA ALA A 35 10.99 -1.60 8.18
C ALA A 35 11.98 -1.67 9.36
N ASP A 36 12.96 -0.80 9.33
CA ASP A 36 13.92 -0.65 10.43
C ASP A 36 13.30 0.05 11.67
N ARG A 37 14.04 -0.01 12.78
CA ARG A 37 13.62 0.62 14.05
C ARG A 37 13.35 2.11 13.89
N ASN A 38 14.15 2.82 13.12
CA ASN A 38 14.06 4.27 12.99
C ASN A 38 12.81 4.71 12.24
N MET A 39 12.39 3.95 11.20
CA MET A 39 11.11 4.15 10.53
C MET A 39 9.92 4.00 11.48
N LEU A 40 9.96 2.98 12.36
CA LEU A 40 8.89 2.74 13.33
C LEU A 40 8.83 3.84 14.38
N VAL A 41 9.97 4.30 14.89
CA VAL A 41 10.04 5.41 15.82
C VAL A 41 9.55 6.70 15.17
N ALA A 42 9.97 6.98 13.93
CA ALA A 42 9.57 8.18 13.20
C ALA A 42 8.04 8.25 13.01
N ILE A 43 7.39 7.16 12.55
CA ILE A 43 5.94 7.17 12.35
C ILE A 43 5.18 7.26 13.68
N LEU A 44 5.66 6.64 14.76
CA LEU A 44 5.02 6.69 16.06
C LEU A 44 5.13 8.08 16.74
N LEU A 45 6.20 8.82 16.50
CA LEU A 45 6.41 10.16 17.04
C LEU A 45 5.84 11.27 16.16
N TYR A 46 5.74 11.04 14.86
CA TYR A 46 5.30 12.04 13.88
C TYR A 46 4.01 12.78 14.27
N PRO A 47 2.91 12.13 14.69
CA PRO A 47 1.68 12.85 15.05
C PRO A 47 1.84 13.79 16.24
N TYR A 48 2.73 13.47 17.18
CA TYR A 48 2.97 14.29 18.37
C TYR A 48 3.87 15.49 18.05
N VAL A 49 4.85 15.32 17.18
CA VAL A 49 5.71 16.40 16.70
C VAL A 49 4.92 17.37 15.81
N SER A 50 4.08 16.86 14.92
CA SER A 50 3.26 17.70 14.01
C SER A 50 2.22 18.53 14.76
N LYS A 51 1.74 18.05 15.92
CA LYS A 51 0.84 18.79 16.83
C LYS A 51 1.58 19.70 17.83
N GLY A 52 2.91 19.75 17.77
CA GLY A 52 3.72 20.53 18.71
C GLY A 52 3.71 20.02 20.16
N LEU A 53 3.31 18.75 20.37
CA LEU A 53 3.30 18.10 21.70
C LEU A 53 4.68 17.58 22.11
N ILE A 54 5.55 17.34 21.14
CA ILE A 54 6.96 16.96 21.30
C ILE A 54 7.78 17.90 20.44
N ASP A 55 8.85 18.47 21.03
CA ASP A 55 9.75 19.33 20.30
C ASP A 55 10.67 18.51 19.35
N ALA A 56 10.85 19.00 18.13
CA ALA A 56 11.76 18.36 17.15
C ALA A 56 13.21 18.27 17.67
N ALA A 57 13.68 19.28 18.43
CA ALA A 57 15.00 19.26 19.05
C ALA A 57 15.12 18.14 20.11
N GLN A 58 14.05 17.89 20.87
CA GLN A 58 14.00 16.79 21.82
C GLN A 58 14.08 15.45 21.11
N VAL A 59 13.34 15.28 19.98
CA VAL A 59 13.42 14.05 19.19
C VAL A 59 14.85 13.80 18.69
N ASN A 60 15.54 14.85 18.25
CA ASN A 60 16.91 14.74 17.79
C ASN A 60 17.87 14.28 18.89
N ASN A 61 17.72 14.87 20.10
CA ASN A 61 18.53 14.50 21.26
C ASN A 61 18.29 13.06 21.73
N ASP A 62 17.04 12.60 21.72
CA ASP A 62 16.65 11.30 22.26
C ASP A 62 16.80 10.15 21.26
N TRP A 63 16.63 10.42 19.97
CA TRP A 63 16.54 9.41 18.90
C TRP A 63 17.52 9.60 17.74
N GLY A 64 18.21 10.75 17.69
CA GLY A 64 19.24 11.08 16.71
C GLY A 64 18.71 11.70 15.41
N ASP A 65 19.67 12.13 14.58
CA ASP A 65 19.42 12.89 13.34
C ASP A 65 18.60 12.11 12.31
N ASP A 66 18.76 10.78 12.27
CA ASP A 66 18.07 9.93 11.31
C ASP A 66 16.56 9.92 11.52
N VAL A 67 16.09 9.75 12.76
CA VAL A 67 14.66 9.82 13.12
C VAL A 67 14.11 11.22 12.93
N SER A 68 14.84 12.23 13.40
CA SER A 68 14.46 13.65 13.26
C SER A 68 14.34 14.06 11.79
N GLY A 69 15.27 13.61 10.95
CA GLY A 69 15.26 13.82 9.50
C GLY A 69 14.03 13.22 8.82
N MET A 70 13.68 11.96 9.16
CA MET A 70 12.47 11.33 8.63
C MET A 70 11.19 12.06 9.06
N ILE A 71 11.09 12.51 10.32
CA ILE A 71 9.93 13.27 10.80
C ILE A 71 9.82 14.61 10.06
N SER A 72 10.93 15.31 9.86
CA SER A 72 10.95 16.54 9.06
C SER A 72 10.50 16.29 7.62
N GLY A 73 10.93 15.18 7.02
CA GLY A 73 10.47 14.75 5.70
C GLY A 73 8.96 14.51 5.64
N LEU A 74 8.40 13.81 6.63
CA LEU A 74 6.96 13.57 6.76
C LEU A 74 6.16 14.88 6.91
N GLN A 75 6.67 15.84 7.68
CA GLN A 75 6.03 17.16 7.84
C GLN A 75 5.99 17.95 6.51
N LYS A 76 7.12 18.01 5.79
CA LYS A 76 7.19 18.66 4.48
C LYS A 76 6.17 18.10 3.48
N VAL A 77 6.01 16.77 3.48
CA VAL A 77 5.04 16.13 2.60
C VAL A 77 3.60 16.40 3.03
N GLY A 78 3.30 16.33 4.32
CA GLY A 78 1.98 16.66 4.87
C GLY A 78 1.55 18.07 4.48
N GLU A 79 2.43 19.06 4.61
CA GLU A 79 2.16 20.44 4.20
C GLU A 79 1.91 20.57 2.69
N PHE A 80 2.63 19.79 1.87
CA PHE A 80 2.47 19.81 0.43
C PHE A 80 1.13 19.21 -0.01
N SER A 81 0.70 18.12 0.57
CA SER A 81 -0.61 17.50 0.32
C SER A 81 -1.78 18.43 0.69
N CYS A 82 -1.68 19.15 1.81
CA CYS A 82 -2.71 20.11 2.24
C CYS A 82 -2.86 21.32 1.31
N ARG A 83 -1.78 21.76 0.66
CA ARG A 83 -1.78 22.95 -0.22
C ARG A 83 -2.29 22.67 -1.63
N ASN A 84 -2.23 21.43 -2.08
CA ASN A 84 -2.54 21.05 -3.46
C ASN A 84 -3.67 20.03 -3.54
N SER A 85 -4.90 20.49 -3.37
CA SER A 85 -6.11 19.66 -3.48
C SER A 85 -6.40 19.15 -4.91
N SER A 86 -5.63 19.58 -5.93
CA SER A 86 -5.66 19.04 -7.29
C SER A 86 -4.36 18.28 -7.57
N VAL A 87 -4.42 16.95 -7.50
CA VAL A 87 -3.29 16.06 -7.83
C VAL A 87 -3.01 16.16 -9.34
N ASN A 88 -2.14 17.08 -9.74
CA ASN A 88 -1.63 17.19 -11.10
C ASN A 88 -0.32 16.38 -11.23
N GLN A 89 -0.02 15.84 -12.42
CA GLN A 89 1.24 15.11 -12.67
C GLN A 89 2.49 15.94 -12.35
N ASP A 90 2.42 17.26 -12.50
CA ASP A 90 3.50 18.18 -12.16
C ASP A 90 3.72 18.31 -10.65
N ASN A 91 2.64 18.24 -9.85
CA ASN A 91 2.71 18.21 -8.40
C ASN A 91 3.35 16.90 -7.89
N PHE A 92 3.08 15.79 -8.56
CA PHE A 92 3.73 14.50 -8.29
C PHE A 92 5.25 14.56 -8.53
N ARG A 93 5.68 15.24 -9.60
CA ARG A 93 7.10 15.44 -9.90
C ARG A 93 7.78 16.32 -8.85
N GLY A 94 7.11 17.39 -8.42
CA GLY A 94 7.57 18.26 -7.33
C GLY A 94 7.71 17.53 -6.01
N LEU A 95 6.73 16.66 -5.67
CA LEU A 95 6.77 15.81 -4.49
C LEU A 95 7.98 14.85 -4.52
N LEU A 96 8.19 14.14 -5.63
CA LEU A 96 9.34 13.25 -5.77
C LEU A 96 10.69 13.97 -5.64
N LEU A 97 10.80 15.18 -6.18
CA LEU A 97 12.01 15.99 -6.08
C LEU A 97 12.24 16.52 -4.65
N SER A 98 11.18 16.87 -3.93
CA SER A 98 11.26 17.33 -2.54
C SER A 98 11.55 16.22 -1.54
N LEU A 99 11.28 14.96 -1.92
CA LEU A 99 11.48 13.75 -1.09
C LEU A 99 12.72 12.95 -1.50
N ALA A 100 13.53 13.49 -2.42
CA ALA A 100 14.74 12.80 -2.91
C ALA A 100 15.77 12.48 -1.81
N ASP A 101 15.66 13.12 -0.64
CA ASP A 101 16.64 12.99 0.43
C ASP A 101 16.50 11.65 1.21
N ASP A 102 15.27 11.11 1.39
CA ASP A 102 15.07 9.85 2.10
C ASP A 102 13.86 9.05 1.57
N ILE A 103 14.15 7.95 0.90
CA ILE A 103 13.12 7.05 0.33
C ILE A 103 12.22 6.40 1.40
N ARG A 104 12.71 6.28 2.65
CA ARG A 104 11.95 5.70 3.75
C ARG A 104 10.72 6.53 4.10
N VAL A 105 10.81 7.85 3.96
CA VAL A 105 9.66 8.76 4.12
C VAL A 105 8.55 8.41 3.13
N ILE A 106 8.90 8.17 1.86
CA ILE A 106 7.93 7.78 0.83
C ILE A 106 7.29 6.43 1.17
N ILE A 107 8.08 5.46 1.63
CA ILE A 107 7.58 4.14 2.03
C ILE A 107 6.60 4.27 3.20
N ILE A 108 6.95 5.04 4.24
CA ILE A 108 6.07 5.31 5.39
C ILE A 108 4.74 5.88 4.92
N MET A 109 4.75 6.85 4.01
CA MET A 109 3.53 7.49 3.50
C MET A 109 2.64 6.55 2.69
N ILE A 110 3.24 5.73 1.82
CA ILE A 110 2.49 4.72 1.05
C ILE A 110 1.80 3.75 2.00
N VAL A 111 2.50 3.29 3.03
CA VAL A 111 1.96 2.35 4.01
C VAL A 111 0.91 3.01 4.90
N HIS A 112 1.12 4.28 5.27
CA HIS A 112 0.13 5.09 6.00
C HIS A 112 -1.17 5.26 5.19
N SER A 113 -1.06 5.58 3.91
CA SER A 113 -2.21 5.65 3.01
C SER A 113 -2.96 4.31 2.96
N LEU A 114 -2.26 3.17 2.92
CA LEU A 114 -2.89 1.85 2.96
C LEU A 114 -3.60 1.61 4.29
N ALA A 115 -3.00 1.96 5.43
CA ALA A 115 -3.61 1.84 6.74
C ALA A 115 -4.91 2.67 6.83
N LEU A 116 -4.87 3.91 6.35
CA LEU A 116 -6.04 4.79 6.27
C LEU A 116 -7.13 4.20 5.38
N MET A 117 -6.79 3.76 4.16
CA MET A 117 -7.73 3.14 3.21
C MET A 117 -8.43 1.91 3.79
N ARG A 118 -7.77 1.13 4.64
CA ARG A 118 -8.40 0.00 5.34
C ARG A 118 -9.35 0.46 6.42
N ALA A 119 -9.02 1.54 7.13
CA ALA A 119 -9.80 2.05 8.25
C ALA A 119 -11.11 2.74 7.84
N ILE A 120 -11.13 3.39 6.67
CA ILE A 120 -12.30 4.18 6.21
C ILE A 120 -13.41 3.35 5.57
N ASN A 121 -13.35 2.02 5.63
CA ASN A 121 -14.27 1.12 4.92
C ASN A 121 -15.77 1.32 5.24
N HIS A 122 -16.09 1.86 6.42
CA HIS A 122 -17.47 2.10 6.88
C HIS A 122 -17.68 3.55 7.33
N HIS A 123 -16.87 4.45 6.81
CA HIS A 123 -16.97 5.86 7.15
C HIS A 123 -18.21 6.48 6.52
N GLU A 124 -18.92 7.35 7.27
CA GLU A 124 -20.20 7.94 6.86
C GLU A 124 -20.03 9.02 5.79
N ASP A 125 -18.90 9.75 5.79
CA ASP A 125 -18.61 10.78 4.78
C ASP A 125 -18.07 10.14 3.48
N GLU A 126 -18.98 9.76 2.60
CA GLU A 126 -18.63 9.16 1.30
C GLU A 126 -17.84 10.12 0.40
N ALA A 127 -18.04 11.43 0.50
CA ALA A 127 -17.35 12.41 -0.35
C ALA A 127 -15.87 12.45 0.03
N TRP A 128 -15.59 12.50 1.33
CA TRP A 128 -14.22 12.41 1.84
C TRP A 128 -13.57 11.06 1.51
N VAL A 129 -14.27 9.94 1.71
CA VAL A 129 -13.78 8.59 1.34
C VAL A 129 -13.37 8.53 -0.13
N ARG A 130 -14.16 9.09 -1.04
CA ARG A 130 -13.84 9.13 -2.48
C ARG A 130 -12.59 9.98 -2.76
N THR A 131 -12.43 11.10 -2.05
CA THR A 131 -11.24 11.97 -2.17
C THR A 131 -9.98 11.21 -1.73
N VAL A 132 -10.01 10.56 -0.57
CA VAL A 132 -8.91 9.73 -0.07
C VAL A 132 -8.60 8.58 -1.04
N ALA A 133 -9.64 7.92 -1.57
CA ALA A 133 -9.49 6.84 -2.52
C ALA A 133 -8.87 7.30 -3.85
N PHE A 134 -9.25 8.47 -4.34
CA PHE A 134 -8.65 9.07 -5.53
C PHE A 134 -7.18 9.40 -5.32
N GLU A 135 -6.82 10.03 -4.21
CA GLU A 135 -5.44 10.33 -3.85
C GLU A 135 -4.61 9.04 -3.72
N ALA A 136 -5.14 8.02 -3.03
CA ALA A 136 -4.48 6.73 -2.89
C ALA A 136 -4.15 6.08 -4.24
N ASN A 137 -5.04 6.16 -5.22
CA ASN A 137 -4.84 5.61 -6.55
C ASN A 137 -3.89 6.43 -7.41
N CYS A 138 -4.08 7.76 -7.45
CA CYS A 138 -3.33 8.64 -8.35
C CYS A 138 -1.90 8.91 -7.86
N LEU A 139 -1.66 8.89 -6.55
CA LEU A 139 -0.36 9.21 -5.96
C LEU A 139 0.31 7.96 -5.37
N TYR A 140 -0.25 7.42 -4.29
CA TYR A 140 0.43 6.38 -3.50
C TYR A 140 0.55 5.04 -4.21
N ALA A 141 -0.44 4.61 -5.00
CA ALA A 141 -0.33 3.40 -5.81
C ALA A 141 0.74 3.54 -6.91
N GLN A 142 0.89 4.72 -7.50
CA GLN A 142 1.93 4.98 -8.51
C GLN A 142 3.34 5.01 -7.91
N LEU A 143 3.49 5.58 -6.70
CA LEU A 143 4.74 5.53 -5.94
C LEU A 143 5.09 4.08 -5.56
N ALA A 144 4.13 3.33 -5.04
CA ALA A 144 4.29 1.91 -4.70
C ALA A 144 4.73 1.08 -5.93
N HIS A 145 4.17 1.37 -7.11
CA HIS A 145 4.58 0.72 -8.35
C HIS A 145 6.05 0.98 -8.70
N ARG A 146 6.50 2.23 -8.60
CA ARG A 146 7.89 2.62 -8.90
C ARG A 146 8.89 2.03 -7.92
N LEU A 147 8.50 1.86 -6.65
CA LEU A 147 9.32 1.23 -5.62
C LEU A 147 9.25 -0.31 -5.61
N GLY A 148 8.51 -0.91 -6.56
CA GLY A 148 8.36 -2.37 -6.63
C GLY A 148 7.44 -2.96 -5.55
N LEU A 149 6.72 -2.14 -4.78
CA LEU A 149 5.79 -2.56 -3.72
C LEU A 149 4.45 -3.03 -4.32
N TYR A 150 4.50 -4.02 -5.21
CA TYR A 150 3.35 -4.44 -6.02
C TYR A 150 2.16 -4.98 -5.21
N VAL A 151 2.41 -5.56 -4.04
CA VAL A 151 1.33 -6.04 -3.14
C VAL A 151 0.56 -4.87 -2.58
N ILE A 152 1.26 -3.85 -2.08
CA ILE A 152 0.66 -2.63 -1.53
C ILE A 152 -0.05 -1.85 -2.65
N LYS A 153 0.59 -1.70 -3.80
CA LYS A 153 0.01 -1.09 -4.99
C LYS A 153 -1.33 -1.73 -5.37
N GLY A 154 -1.36 -3.04 -5.50
CA GLY A 154 -2.58 -3.77 -5.89
C GLY A 154 -3.70 -3.60 -4.87
N GLU A 155 -3.38 -3.58 -3.58
CA GLU A 155 -4.38 -3.38 -2.52
C GLU A 155 -4.91 -1.94 -2.49
N LEU A 156 -4.06 -0.93 -2.67
CA LEU A 156 -4.48 0.48 -2.78
C LEU A 156 -5.44 0.69 -3.96
N GLU A 157 -5.11 0.12 -5.12
CA GLU A 157 -5.96 0.18 -6.31
C GLU A 157 -7.30 -0.55 -6.11
N ASP A 158 -7.28 -1.73 -5.47
CA ASP A 158 -8.51 -2.50 -5.20
C ASP A 158 -9.42 -1.78 -4.21
N LEU A 159 -8.87 -1.20 -3.14
CA LEU A 159 -9.63 -0.40 -2.19
C LEU A 159 -10.15 0.89 -2.83
N SER A 160 -9.36 1.54 -3.69
CA SER A 160 -9.81 2.71 -4.43
C SER A 160 -11.00 2.37 -5.34
N LEU A 161 -10.93 1.28 -6.11
CA LEU A 161 -12.04 0.83 -6.93
C LEU A 161 -13.29 0.50 -6.08
N LYS A 162 -13.09 -0.14 -4.91
CA LYS A 162 -14.18 -0.46 -3.98
C LYS A 162 -14.92 0.79 -3.50
N TYR A 163 -14.22 1.90 -3.27
CA TYR A 163 -14.83 3.13 -2.76
C TYR A 163 -15.36 4.03 -3.88
N THR A 164 -14.79 3.97 -5.07
CA THR A 164 -15.24 4.79 -6.22
C THR A 164 -16.28 4.10 -7.09
N ASN A 165 -16.25 2.75 -7.18
CA ASN A 165 -17.17 1.97 -8.00
C ASN A 165 -17.48 0.62 -7.34
N ARG A 166 -18.30 0.67 -6.29
CA ARG A 166 -18.60 -0.48 -5.43
C ARG A 166 -19.27 -1.63 -6.17
N ASP A 167 -20.15 -1.33 -7.13
CA ASP A 167 -20.90 -2.35 -7.88
C ASP A 167 -19.97 -3.20 -8.73
N ILE A 168 -19.09 -2.56 -9.48
CA ILE A 168 -18.07 -3.23 -10.30
C ILE A 168 -17.10 -4.04 -9.42
N PHE A 169 -16.64 -3.46 -8.32
CA PHE A 169 -15.77 -4.18 -7.38
C PHE A 169 -16.45 -5.44 -6.87
N THR A 170 -17.71 -5.33 -6.44
CA THR A 170 -18.50 -6.46 -5.89
C THR A 170 -18.76 -7.52 -6.95
N GLN A 171 -19.13 -7.13 -8.17
CA GLN A 171 -19.34 -8.04 -9.30
C GLN A 171 -18.10 -8.90 -9.58
N ILE A 172 -16.93 -8.25 -9.70
CA ILE A 172 -15.67 -8.95 -9.97
C ILE A 172 -15.26 -9.82 -8.77
N ALA A 173 -15.37 -9.30 -7.54
CA ALA A 173 -15.05 -10.04 -6.32
C ALA A 173 -15.89 -11.30 -6.15
N THR A 174 -17.20 -11.21 -6.39
CA THR A 174 -18.13 -12.35 -6.33
C THR A 174 -17.74 -13.40 -7.37
N LYS A 175 -17.52 -13.00 -8.61
CA LYS A 175 -17.12 -13.94 -9.67
C LYS A 175 -15.79 -14.63 -9.35
N LEU A 176 -14.82 -13.90 -8.81
CA LEU A 176 -13.54 -14.48 -8.38
C LEU A 176 -13.71 -15.44 -7.19
N LYS A 177 -14.66 -15.19 -6.30
CA LYS A 177 -14.98 -16.10 -5.18
C LYS A 177 -15.63 -17.38 -5.68
N ASP A 178 -16.63 -17.26 -6.55
CA ASP A 178 -17.38 -18.40 -7.08
C ASP A 178 -16.50 -19.37 -7.89
N THR A 179 -15.52 -18.83 -8.61
CA THR A 179 -14.60 -19.65 -9.42
C THR A 179 -13.31 -20.03 -8.69
N LYS A 180 -13.22 -19.80 -7.37
CA LYS A 180 -11.98 -20.01 -6.60
C LYS A 180 -11.52 -21.47 -6.64
N SER A 181 -12.43 -22.41 -6.42
CA SER A 181 -12.10 -23.85 -6.39
C SER A 181 -11.61 -24.35 -7.77
N GLU A 182 -12.35 -24.04 -8.82
CA GLU A 182 -11.97 -24.39 -10.20
C GLU A 182 -10.62 -23.81 -10.58
N ARG A 183 -10.39 -22.55 -10.22
CA ARG A 183 -9.13 -21.84 -10.46
C ARG A 183 -7.96 -22.47 -9.69
N GLN A 184 -8.17 -22.89 -8.44
CA GLN A 184 -7.14 -23.57 -7.65
C GLN A 184 -6.78 -24.93 -8.25
N GLN A 185 -7.76 -25.70 -8.69
CA GLN A 185 -7.53 -26.98 -9.38
C GLN A 185 -6.76 -26.77 -10.69
N TYR A 186 -7.15 -25.78 -11.48
CA TYR A 186 -6.45 -25.45 -12.71
C TYR A 186 -4.99 -25.04 -12.46
N ILE A 187 -4.74 -24.17 -11.48
CA ILE A 187 -3.39 -23.76 -11.08
C ILE A 187 -2.56 -24.98 -10.64
N ALA A 188 -3.14 -25.85 -9.82
CA ALA A 188 -2.46 -27.06 -9.34
C ALA A 188 -2.09 -28.01 -10.51
N SER A 189 -3.01 -28.24 -11.45
CA SER A 189 -2.76 -29.07 -12.62
C SER A 189 -1.66 -28.48 -13.53
N PHE A 190 -1.59 -27.17 -13.64
CA PHE A 190 -0.54 -26.48 -14.41
C PHE A 190 0.83 -26.53 -13.70
N ILE A 191 0.84 -26.37 -12.37
CA ILE A 191 2.08 -26.39 -11.57
C ILE A 191 2.71 -27.79 -11.54
N ALA A 192 1.91 -28.85 -11.46
CA ALA A 192 2.40 -30.21 -11.28
C ALA A 192 3.47 -30.63 -12.32
N PRO A 193 3.26 -30.49 -13.64
CA PRO A 193 4.27 -30.87 -14.63
C PRO A 193 5.51 -29.97 -14.62
N VAL A 194 5.35 -28.68 -14.29
CA VAL A 194 6.48 -27.74 -14.15
C VAL A 194 7.35 -28.14 -12.98
N LYS A 195 6.72 -28.44 -11.83
CA LYS A 195 7.39 -28.90 -10.62
C LYS A 195 8.17 -30.20 -10.86
N ALA A 196 7.55 -31.18 -11.50
CA ALA A 196 8.19 -32.46 -11.82
C ALA A 196 9.44 -32.29 -12.71
N LYS A 197 9.39 -31.39 -13.70
CA LYS A 197 10.55 -31.09 -14.57
C LYS A 197 11.68 -30.40 -13.82
N LEU A 198 11.38 -29.45 -12.90
CA LEU A 198 12.38 -28.76 -12.11
C LEU A 198 13.03 -29.67 -11.08
N GLU A 199 12.25 -30.59 -10.46
CA GLU A 199 12.75 -31.62 -9.55
C GLU A 199 13.66 -32.61 -10.28
N ALA A 200 13.25 -33.06 -11.47
CA ALA A 200 14.06 -33.97 -12.30
C ALA A 200 15.39 -33.33 -12.76
N ALA A 201 15.41 -32.02 -12.91
CA ALA A 201 16.62 -31.24 -13.22
C ALA A 201 17.52 -30.97 -11.97
N GLY A 202 17.12 -31.42 -10.77
CA GLY A 202 17.84 -31.20 -9.53
C GLY A 202 17.90 -29.74 -9.06
N LEU A 203 17.01 -28.89 -9.55
CA LEU A 203 16.98 -27.46 -9.23
C LEU A 203 16.28 -27.20 -7.90
N LYS A 204 16.82 -26.29 -7.11
CA LYS A 204 16.13 -25.70 -5.96
C LYS A 204 15.25 -24.56 -6.46
N PHE A 205 13.97 -24.60 -6.15
CA PHE A 205 13.00 -23.61 -6.64
C PHE A 205 11.86 -23.38 -5.65
N GLU A 206 11.22 -22.23 -5.80
CA GLU A 206 9.96 -21.88 -5.15
C GLU A 206 8.93 -21.53 -6.24
N ILE A 207 7.70 -22.07 -6.12
CA ILE A 207 6.60 -21.74 -7.03
C ILE A 207 5.54 -20.97 -6.26
N LYS A 208 5.24 -19.73 -6.72
CA LYS A 208 4.21 -18.88 -6.14
C LYS A 208 3.10 -18.62 -7.16
N GLY A 209 1.86 -18.98 -6.81
CA GLY A 209 0.67 -18.56 -7.54
C GLY A 209 0.24 -17.16 -7.10
N ARG A 210 -0.10 -16.28 -8.03
CA ARG A 210 -0.62 -14.95 -7.77
C ARG A 210 -1.93 -14.72 -8.52
N THR A 211 -3.00 -14.41 -7.80
CA THR A 211 -4.23 -13.90 -8.41
C THR A 211 -4.05 -12.43 -8.78
N LYS A 212 -4.58 -12.02 -9.93
CA LYS A 212 -4.57 -10.62 -10.35
C LYS A 212 -5.49 -9.79 -9.45
N SER A 213 -5.12 -8.54 -9.16
CA SER A 213 -5.96 -7.60 -8.39
C SER A 213 -7.27 -7.30 -9.15
N ILE A 214 -8.33 -7.00 -8.42
CA ILE A 214 -9.67 -6.68 -8.97
C ILE A 214 -9.56 -5.45 -9.88
N SER A 215 -8.82 -4.44 -9.47
CA SER A 215 -8.53 -3.23 -10.25
C SER A 215 -7.84 -3.54 -11.58
N SER A 216 -6.86 -4.46 -11.59
CA SER A 216 -6.18 -4.89 -12.81
C SER A 216 -7.09 -5.66 -13.76
N ILE A 217 -8.02 -6.46 -13.23
CA ILE A 217 -9.05 -7.15 -14.01
C ILE A 217 -9.99 -6.12 -14.63
N TRP A 218 -10.47 -5.16 -13.84
CA TRP A 218 -11.33 -4.08 -14.30
C TRP A 218 -10.67 -3.25 -15.41
N ALA A 219 -9.43 -2.80 -15.21
CA ALA A 219 -8.68 -2.07 -16.23
C ALA A 219 -8.58 -2.84 -17.56
N LYS A 220 -8.41 -4.18 -17.47
CA LYS A 220 -8.35 -5.03 -18.65
C LYS A 220 -9.70 -5.18 -19.34
N MET A 221 -10.79 -5.36 -18.56
CA MET A 221 -12.16 -5.37 -19.07
C MET A 221 -12.47 -4.09 -19.86
N GLN A 222 -12.10 -2.92 -19.30
CA GLN A 222 -12.27 -1.63 -19.96
C GLN A 222 -11.46 -1.51 -21.25
N LYS A 223 -10.18 -1.90 -21.20
CA LYS A 223 -9.28 -1.81 -22.36
C LYS A 223 -9.73 -2.72 -23.51
N GLN A 224 -10.18 -3.93 -23.21
CA GLN A 224 -10.61 -4.92 -24.19
C GLN A 224 -12.10 -4.82 -24.55
N LYS A 225 -12.88 -4.03 -23.79
CA LYS A 225 -14.34 -3.90 -23.92
C LYS A 225 -15.05 -5.26 -23.81
N VAL A 226 -14.63 -6.09 -22.87
CA VAL A 226 -15.16 -7.44 -22.63
C VAL A 226 -15.61 -7.60 -21.18
N ASP A 227 -16.50 -8.56 -20.95
CA ASP A 227 -16.92 -8.96 -19.60
C ASP A 227 -15.83 -9.84 -18.93
N ILE A 228 -15.91 -9.96 -17.60
CA ILE A 228 -14.97 -10.75 -16.78
C ILE A 228 -14.85 -12.19 -17.26
N GLN A 229 -15.90 -12.78 -17.84
CA GLN A 229 -15.91 -14.13 -18.38
C GLN A 229 -14.94 -14.34 -19.53
N HIS A 230 -14.55 -13.27 -20.21
CA HIS A 230 -13.62 -13.28 -21.34
C HIS A 230 -12.19 -12.85 -20.95
N ILE A 231 -11.91 -12.73 -19.65
CA ILE A 231 -10.57 -12.46 -19.14
C ILE A 231 -9.91 -13.76 -18.73
N TYR A 232 -8.96 -14.24 -19.50
CA TYR A 232 -8.31 -15.55 -19.30
C TYR A 232 -7.11 -15.53 -18.36
N ASP A 233 -6.44 -14.38 -18.18
CA ASP A 233 -5.24 -14.24 -17.36
C ASP A 233 -5.55 -13.71 -15.94
N LEU A 234 -6.47 -14.40 -15.23
CA LEU A 234 -6.87 -14.04 -13.85
C LEU A 234 -5.80 -14.36 -12.81
N PHE A 235 -4.79 -15.13 -13.17
CA PHE A 235 -3.69 -15.52 -12.29
C PHE A 235 -2.36 -15.59 -13.06
N ALA A 236 -1.27 -15.56 -12.32
CA ALA A 236 0.07 -15.81 -12.84
C ALA A 236 0.81 -16.77 -11.91
N ILE A 237 1.74 -17.53 -12.46
CA ILE A 237 2.65 -18.39 -11.72
C ILE A 237 4.04 -17.81 -11.85
N ARG A 238 4.73 -17.66 -10.72
CA ARG A 238 6.13 -17.27 -10.65
C ARG A 238 6.93 -18.45 -10.16
N VAL A 239 7.96 -18.81 -10.91
CA VAL A 239 8.99 -19.78 -10.52
C VAL A 239 10.25 -19.00 -10.16
N ILE A 240 10.73 -19.18 -8.95
CA ILE A 240 12.00 -18.61 -8.48
C ILE A 240 12.97 -19.78 -8.37
N ILE A 241 14.07 -19.73 -9.11
CA ILE A 241 15.09 -20.78 -9.14
C ILE A 241 16.30 -20.25 -8.40
N ASP A 242 16.80 -21.02 -7.42
CA ASP A 242 18.03 -20.72 -6.69
C ASP A 242 19.23 -21.29 -7.49
N THR A 243 19.74 -20.48 -8.40
CA THR A 243 20.90 -20.83 -9.22
C THR A 243 21.74 -19.59 -9.52
N SER A 244 23.05 -19.79 -9.73
CA SER A 244 23.92 -18.74 -10.27
C SER A 244 23.50 -18.39 -11.69
N ILE A 245 23.41 -17.10 -11.99
CA ILE A 245 23.21 -16.63 -13.36
C ILE A 245 24.55 -16.78 -14.08
N GLU A 246 24.72 -17.88 -14.81
CA GLU A 246 25.76 -17.95 -15.81
C GLU A 246 25.31 -17.13 -17.03
N ARG A 247 26.10 -16.11 -17.37
CA ARG A 247 25.90 -15.26 -18.55
C ARG A 247 26.35 -15.96 -19.81
#